data_6554fd1fb20d35dba29a8e4a5843f12e
#
_entry.id   6554fd1fb20d35dba29a8e4a5843f12e
#
_cell.length_a   1.000
_cell.length_b   1.000
_cell.length_c   1.000
_cell.angle_alpha   90.00
_cell.angle_beta   90.00
_cell.angle_gamma   90.00
#
_symmetry.space_group_name_H-M   'P 1'
#
loop_
_entity.id
_entity.type
_entity.pdbx_description
1 polymer ?
#
loop_
_entity_poly.entity_id
_entity_poly.type
_entity_poly.pdbx_seq_one_letter_code
_entity_poly.pdbx_strand_id
1 'polypeptide(L)'
;MKISFKENPEELRVDIDRNEFALELKTWRLRQNLTQKEVAKRWGCDRFTIMRAEAAKPISWQMAYKLFNHLTKELRNEIHDDH
;
A
#
# COMPACT_ATOMS: atom_id res chain seq x y z
N MET A 1 -5.95 9.03 -1.38
CA MET A 1 -6.37 7.62 -1.21
C MET A 1 -7.65 7.59 -0.39
N LYS A 2 -8.58 6.77 -0.82
CA LYS A 2 -9.91 6.74 -0.23
C LYS A 2 -10.08 5.55 0.69
N ILE A 3 -10.53 5.79 1.92
CA ILE A 3 -10.67 4.75 2.93
C ILE A 3 -12.04 4.87 3.57
N SER A 4 -12.69 3.73 3.74
CA SER A 4 -13.98 3.66 4.42
C SER A 4 -13.92 2.64 5.54
N PHE A 5 -14.55 2.94 6.66
CA PHE A 5 -14.69 1.99 7.76
C PHE A 5 -16.08 1.39 7.73
N LYS A 6 -16.13 0.08 7.94
CA LYS A 6 -17.41 -0.62 8.09
C LYS A 6 -17.71 -0.75 9.58
N GLU A 7 -18.98 -0.61 9.91
CA GLU A 7 -19.40 -0.68 11.30
C GLU A 7 -19.75 -2.09 11.76
N ASN A 8 -19.89 -3.01 10.82
CA ASN A 8 -20.19 -4.39 11.15
C ASN A 8 -18.97 -5.02 11.85
N PRO A 9 -19.14 -5.58 13.07
CA PRO A 9 -18.00 -6.16 13.80
C PRO A 9 -17.24 -7.22 13.02
N GLU A 10 -17.91 -7.97 12.16
CA GLU A 10 -17.26 -8.97 11.34
C GLU A 10 -16.46 -8.36 10.19
N GLU A 11 -16.67 -7.08 9.96
CA GLU A 11 -16.03 -6.36 8.87
C GLU A 11 -15.29 -5.14 9.38
N LEU A 12 -14.82 -5.20 10.61
CA LEU A 12 -14.03 -4.11 11.18
C LEU A 12 -12.68 -4.04 10.48
N ARG A 13 -12.69 -3.53 9.30
CA ARG A 13 -11.49 -3.34 8.51
C ARG A 13 -11.70 -2.14 7.59
N VAL A 14 -10.59 -1.57 7.19
CA VAL A 14 -10.58 -0.46 6.25
C VAL A 14 -10.82 -1.00 4.85
N ASP A 15 -11.77 -0.40 4.13
CA ASP A 15 -11.95 -0.69 2.72
C ASP A 15 -10.93 0.11 1.94
N ILE A 16 -10.11 -0.61 1.17
CA ILE A 16 -9.08 0.00 0.34
C ILE A 16 -9.46 -0.17 -1.12
N ASP A 17 -9.56 0.93 -1.85
CA ASP A 17 -9.80 0.89 -3.28
C ASP A 17 -8.54 0.35 -3.95
N ARG A 18 -8.62 -0.84 -4.52
CA ARG A 18 -7.46 -1.52 -5.09
C ARG A 18 -6.84 -0.76 -6.25
N ASN A 19 -7.65 -0.15 -7.07
CA ASN A 19 -7.15 0.58 -8.24
C ASN A 19 -6.42 1.84 -7.81
N GLU A 20 -7.00 2.56 -6.89
CA GLU A 20 -6.38 3.77 -6.38
C GLU A 20 -5.10 3.47 -5.62
N PHE A 21 -5.13 2.43 -4.77
CA PHE A 21 -3.95 2.02 -4.04
C PHE A 21 -2.84 1.56 -4.97
N ALA A 22 -3.18 0.77 -6.00
CA ALA A 22 -2.21 0.30 -6.99
C ALA A 22 -1.48 1.46 -7.65
N LEU A 23 -2.23 2.47 -8.04
CA LEU A 23 -1.65 3.65 -8.69
C LEU A 23 -0.74 4.42 -7.73
N GLU A 24 -1.18 4.64 -6.51
CA GLU A 24 -0.37 5.37 -5.55
C GLU A 24 0.90 4.63 -5.17
N LEU A 25 0.80 3.33 -4.98
CA LEU A 25 1.96 2.51 -4.64
C LEU A 25 2.99 2.54 -5.77
N LYS A 26 2.55 2.33 -6.99
CA LYS A 26 3.44 2.33 -8.14
C LYS A 26 4.08 3.71 -8.33
N THR A 27 3.28 4.77 -8.22
CA THR A 27 3.77 6.13 -8.39
C THR A 27 4.83 6.46 -7.35
N TRP A 28 4.55 6.14 -6.08
CA TRP A 28 5.52 6.36 -5.02
C TRP A 28 6.81 5.58 -5.28
N ARG A 29 6.67 4.30 -5.62
CA ARG A 29 7.83 3.43 -5.85
C ARG A 29 8.72 3.98 -6.97
N LEU A 30 8.13 4.36 -8.08
CA LEU A 30 8.88 4.89 -9.21
C LEU A 30 9.55 6.21 -8.87
N ARG A 31 8.86 7.04 -8.10
CA ARG A 31 9.41 8.31 -7.66
C ARG A 31 10.64 8.12 -6.77
N GLN A 32 10.65 7.02 -6.00
CA GLN A 32 11.77 6.67 -5.14
C GLN A 32 12.87 5.89 -5.87
N ASN A 33 12.67 5.59 -7.14
CA ASN A 33 13.61 4.78 -7.93
C ASN A 33 13.83 3.39 -7.35
N LEU A 34 12.76 2.79 -6.81
CA LEU A 34 12.83 1.47 -6.22
C LEU A 34 12.23 0.43 -7.15
N THR A 35 12.79 -0.77 -7.13
CA THR A 35 12.18 -1.92 -7.81
C THR A 35 11.13 -2.52 -6.88
N GLN A 36 10.26 -3.36 -7.46
CA GLN A 36 9.28 -4.08 -6.65
C GLN A 36 9.96 -4.96 -5.60
N LYS A 37 11.07 -5.56 -5.98
CA LYS A 37 11.84 -6.40 -5.06
C LYS A 37 12.39 -5.58 -3.89
N GLU A 38 12.86 -4.38 -4.17
CA GLU A 38 13.40 -3.50 -3.12
C GLU A 38 12.31 -3.06 -2.14
N VAL A 39 11.14 -2.73 -2.66
CA VAL A 39 10.01 -2.36 -1.81
C VAL A 39 9.59 -3.55 -0.95
N ALA A 40 9.52 -4.73 -1.54
CA ALA A 40 9.16 -5.94 -0.79
C ALA A 40 10.13 -6.17 0.36
N LYS A 41 11.43 -6.04 0.08
CA LYS A 41 12.44 -6.20 1.11
C LYS A 41 12.32 -5.15 2.20
N ARG A 42 12.09 -3.90 1.81
CA ARG A 42 11.95 -2.78 2.73
C ARG A 42 10.76 -2.96 3.67
N TRP A 43 9.65 -3.48 3.14
CA TRP A 43 8.42 -3.64 3.91
C TRP A 43 8.25 -5.04 4.49
N GLY A 44 9.21 -5.93 4.28
CA GLY A 44 9.17 -7.27 4.85
C GLY A 44 8.07 -8.14 4.27
N CYS A 45 7.87 -8.08 2.96
CA CYS A 45 6.88 -8.91 2.30
C CYS A 45 7.47 -9.53 1.03
N ASP A 46 6.65 -10.33 0.34
CA ASP A 46 7.03 -11.03 -0.86
C ASP A 46 6.93 -10.08 -2.06
N ARG A 47 7.86 -10.18 -2.99
CA ARG A 47 7.83 -9.41 -4.24
C ARG A 47 6.52 -9.63 -4.99
N PHE A 48 5.99 -10.85 -4.98
CA PHE A 48 4.74 -11.15 -5.67
C PHE A 48 3.57 -10.40 -5.06
N THR A 49 3.62 -10.13 -3.76
CA THR A 49 2.58 -9.33 -3.11
C THR A 49 2.60 -7.90 -3.65
N ILE A 50 3.79 -7.32 -3.81
CA ILE A 50 3.92 -5.98 -4.39
C ILE A 50 3.43 -5.98 -5.84
N MET A 51 3.80 -6.99 -6.62
CA MET A 51 3.36 -7.10 -8.01
C MET A 51 1.84 -7.11 -8.12
N ARG A 52 1.19 -7.93 -7.28
CA ARG A 52 -0.27 -8.04 -7.30
C ARG A 52 -0.92 -6.74 -6.86
N ALA A 53 -0.38 -6.11 -5.84
CA ALA A 53 -0.93 -4.84 -5.36
C ALA A 53 -0.87 -3.78 -6.46
N GLU A 54 0.24 -3.69 -7.17
CA GLU A 54 0.40 -2.71 -8.25
C GLU A 54 -0.43 -3.04 -9.48
N ALA A 55 -0.81 -4.31 -9.63
CA ALA A 55 -1.68 -4.74 -10.74
C ALA A 55 -3.16 -4.70 -10.35
N ALA A 56 -3.46 -4.19 -9.16
CA ALA A 56 -4.82 -4.14 -8.61
C ALA A 56 -5.47 -5.52 -8.53
N LYS A 57 -4.64 -6.57 -8.36
CA LYS A 57 -5.14 -7.93 -8.21
C LYS A 57 -5.49 -8.21 -6.76
N PRO A 58 -6.39 -9.18 -6.53
CA PRO A 58 -6.78 -9.51 -5.15
C PRO A 58 -5.61 -10.00 -4.31
N ILE A 59 -5.51 -9.46 -3.12
CA ILE A 59 -4.60 -9.95 -2.07
C ILE A 59 -5.43 -10.01 -0.80
N SER A 60 -4.92 -10.71 0.22
CA SER A 60 -5.65 -10.79 1.47
C SER A 60 -5.82 -9.39 2.07
N TRP A 61 -6.92 -9.17 2.80
CA TRP A 61 -7.16 -7.87 3.40
C TRP A 61 -6.08 -7.53 4.43
N GLN A 62 -5.54 -8.55 5.12
CA GLN A 62 -4.45 -8.33 6.08
C GLN A 62 -3.21 -7.79 5.36
N MET A 63 -2.89 -8.37 4.22
CA MET A 63 -1.72 -7.92 3.46
C MET A 63 -1.97 -6.53 2.85
N ALA A 64 -3.18 -6.31 2.33
CA ALA A 64 -3.53 -4.99 1.79
C ALA A 64 -3.41 -3.91 2.86
N TYR A 65 -3.89 -4.21 4.06
CA TYR A 65 -3.81 -3.28 5.18
C TYR A 65 -2.36 -3.00 5.57
N LYS A 66 -1.54 -4.05 5.60
CA LYS A 66 -0.11 -3.92 5.91
C LYS A 66 0.58 -3.01 4.91
N LEU A 67 0.36 -3.25 3.62
CA LEU A 67 0.98 -2.44 2.58
C LEU A 67 0.47 -1.00 2.62
N PHE A 68 -0.83 -0.84 2.86
CA PHE A 68 -1.42 0.49 2.97
C PHE A 68 -0.78 1.29 4.11
N ASN A 69 -0.56 0.65 5.25
CA ASN A 69 0.08 1.31 6.38
C ASN A 69 1.51 1.71 6.07
N HIS A 70 2.25 0.83 5.38
CA HIS A 70 3.62 1.15 4.98
C HIS A 70 3.64 2.34 4.03
N LEU A 71 2.77 2.32 3.02
CA LEU A 71 2.73 3.41 2.05
C LEU A 71 2.34 4.73 2.71
N THR A 72 1.35 4.68 3.60
CA THR A 72 0.92 5.87 4.31
C THR A 72 2.06 6.49 5.11
N LYS A 73 2.86 5.66 5.76
CA LYS A 73 4.02 6.15 6.51
C LYS A 73 5.07 6.77 5.60
N GLU A 74 5.32 6.15 4.45
CA GLU A 74 6.30 6.67 3.51
C GLU A 74 5.86 8.01 2.95
N LEU A 75 4.59 8.14 2.61
CA LEU A 75 4.05 9.40 2.10
C LEU A 75 4.09 10.50 3.16
N ARG A 76 3.80 10.13 4.41
CA ARG A 76 3.86 11.07 5.52
C ARG A 76 5.28 11.56 5.74
N ASN A 77 6.26 10.68 5.63
CA ASN A 77 7.66 11.06 5.78
C ASN A 77 8.11 12.00 4.68
N GLU A 78 7.60 11.83 3.47
CA GLU A 78 7.92 12.75 2.38
C GLU A 78 7.46 14.16 2.68
N ILE A 79 6.28 14.29 3.27
CA ILE A 79 5.74 15.59 3.64
C ILE A 79 6.60 16.24 4.72
N HIS A 80 7.09 15.46 5.67
CA HIS A 80 7.90 15.97 6.76
C HIS A 80 9.31 16.34 6.33
N ASP A 81 9.80 15.73 5.27
CA ASP A 81 11.16 16.00 4.79
C ASP A 81 11.32 17.37 4.15
N ASP A 82 10.24 18.10 3.99
CA ASP A 82 10.27 19.43 3.39
C ASP A 82 10.61 20.53 4.37
N HIS A 83 10.95 20.18 5.58
CA HIS A 83 11.27 21.19 6.61
C HIS A 83 12.74 21.44 6.77
#